data_5d497dcad5c552163f002a11f8a46d71
#
_entry.id   5d497dcad5c552163f002a11f8a46d71
#
_cell.length_a   1.000
_cell.length_b   1.000
_cell.length_c   1.000
_cell.angle_alpha   90.00
_cell.angle_beta   90.00
_cell.angle_gamma   90.00
#
_symmetry.space_group_name_H-M   'P 1'
#
loop_
_entity.id
_entity.type
_entity.pdbx_description
1 polymer ?
#
loop_
_entity_poly.entity_id
_entity_poly.type
_entity_poly.pdbx_seq_one_letter_code
_entity_poly.pdbx_strand_id
1 'polypeptide(L)'
;RRVLFRSVEIKLESYIEKVGFLKKTIEAGIDLDDAYFESVASRLYGDDPAVKTIELAPNGIIQNVYPFKENQKAIGMDMLAEHERKEAATLAKDTRKYTLEGPYDLKQGGKGALLYDPIYVNGEFWGFSILVIDWDAFLTEIHLDELEKASYDFVIWKKDRVTKEKIIISKSSENIGSDTLLVKCALPNNNWNFEIIPKNGWINKYEMMSLVVASIMIDFLVTAAIAQLEIRHKKDLEYATQIEMEAKKAQEASAAKSRFLFRS
;
A
#
# COMPACT_ATOMS: atom_id res chain seq x y z
N ARG A 1 4.58 4.01 -3.51
CA ARG A 1 3.43 3.83 -2.61
C ARG A 1 2.11 4.25 -3.26
N ARG A 2 1.94 5.51 -3.72
CA ARG A 2 0.72 5.97 -4.42
C ARG A 2 0.46 5.23 -5.74
N VAL A 3 1.49 4.76 -6.43
CA VAL A 3 1.39 4.08 -7.73
C VAL A 3 0.65 2.75 -7.60
N LEU A 4 1.02 1.89 -6.65
CA LEU A 4 0.41 0.57 -6.45
C LEU A 4 -1.11 0.66 -6.15
N PHE A 5 -1.49 1.56 -5.24
CA PHE A 5 -2.91 1.76 -4.89
C PHE A 5 -3.73 2.29 -6.04
N ARG A 6 -3.15 3.24 -6.77
CA ARG A 6 -3.79 3.76 -7.97
C ARG A 6 -3.97 2.68 -9.04
N SER A 7 -3.02 1.74 -9.14
CA SER A 7 -3.15 0.59 -10.05
C SER A 7 -4.31 -0.32 -9.67
N VAL A 8 -4.48 -0.64 -8.37
CA VAL A 8 -5.63 -1.45 -7.88
C VAL A 8 -6.95 -0.73 -8.16
N GLU A 9 -7.06 0.55 -7.80
CA GLU A 9 -8.28 1.35 -8.02
C GLU A 9 -8.61 1.42 -9.51
N ILE A 10 -7.66 1.77 -10.37
CA ILE A 10 -7.85 1.85 -11.82
C ILE A 10 -8.29 0.48 -12.40
N LYS A 11 -7.66 -0.62 -11.95
CA LYS A 11 -8.02 -1.96 -12.41
C LYS A 11 -9.46 -2.31 -12.02
N LEU A 12 -9.83 -2.07 -10.78
CA LEU A 12 -11.18 -2.33 -10.28
C LEU A 12 -12.22 -1.43 -10.96
N GLU A 13 -11.93 -0.14 -11.18
CA GLU A 13 -12.79 0.76 -11.95
C GLU A 13 -13.02 0.24 -13.37
N SER A 14 -11.97 -0.22 -14.05
CA SER A 14 -12.08 -0.83 -15.38
C SER A 14 -13.00 -2.05 -15.38
N TYR A 15 -12.94 -2.92 -14.36
CA TYR A 15 -13.82 -4.08 -14.25
C TYR A 15 -15.28 -3.68 -13.99
N ILE A 16 -15.50 -2.67 -13.18
CA ILE A 16 -16.83 -2.11 -12.91
C ILE A 16 -17.43 -1.53 -14.20
N GLU A 17 -16.64 -0.83 -15.00
CA GLU A 17 -17.08 -0.31 -16.30
C GLU A 17 -17.48 -1.42 -17.27
N LYS A 18 -16.74 -2.54 -17.30
CA LYS A 18 -17.04 -3.70 -18.15
C LYS A 18 -18.41 -4.30 -17.80
N VAL A 19 -18.69 -4.62 -16.55
CA VAL A 19 -20.00 -5.15 -16.12
C VAL A 19 -21.11 -4.11 -16.25
N GLY A 20 -20.80 -2.86 -15.95
CA GLY A 20 -21.73 -1.74 -16.07
C GLY A 20 -22.17 -1.47 -17.52
N PHE A 21 -21.35 -1.79 -18.51
CA PHE A 21 -21.75 -1.70 -19.92
C PHE A 21 -22.86 -2.70 -20.26
N LEU A 22 -22.71 -3.98 -19.90
CA LEU A 22 -23.74 -5.00 -20.11
C LEU A 22 -25.03 -4.64 -19.37
N LYS A 23 -24.92 -4.22 -18.12
CA LYS A 23 -26.06 -3.73 -17.34
C LYS A 23 -26.82 -2.64 -18.08
N LYS A 24 -26.14 -1.57 -18.48
CA LYS A 24 -26.76 -0.43 -19.18
C LYS A 24 -27.43 -0.85 -20.50
N THR A 25 -26.83 -1.79 -21.21
CA THR A 25 -27.37 -2.35 -22.45
C THR A 25 -28.72 -3.02 -22.20
N ILE A 26 -28.81 -3.86 -21.16
CA ILE A 26 -30.05 -4.56 -20.80
C ILE A 26 -31.09 -3.59 -20.25
N GLU A 27 -30.68 -2.65 -19.37
CA GLU A 27 -31.58 -1.62 -18.80
C GLU A 27 -32.14 -0.68 -19.87
N ALA A 28 -31.44 -0.51 -21.00
CA ALA A 28 -31.91 0.23 -22.16
C ALA A 28 -32.92 -0.56 -23.04
N GLY A 29 -33.24 -1.82 -22.65
CA GLY A 29 -34.18 -2.67 -23.37
C GLY A 29 -33.59 -3.36 -24.59
N ILE A 30 -32.26 -3.38 -24.71
CA ILE A 30 -31.57 -4.11 -25.79
C ILE A 30 -31.49 -5.58 -25.39
N ASP A 31 -32.09 -6.45 -26.19
CA ASP A 31 -32.01 -7.90 -26.00
C ASP A 31 -30.61 -8.39 -26.39
N LEU A 32 -29.96 -9.09 -25.46
CA LEU A 32 -28.66 -9.70 -25.65
C LEU A 32 -28.87 -11.19 -26.00
N ASP A 33 -29.19 -11.49 -27.24
CA ASP A 33 -29.13 -12.86 -27.73
C ASP A 33 -27.67 -13.39 -27.63
N ASP A 34 -27.51 -14.71 -27.77
CA ASP A 34 -26.23 -15.39 -27.60
C ASP A 34 -25.14 -14.80 -28.51
N ALA A 35 -25.44 -14.49 -29.77
CA ALA A 35 -24.49 -13.97 -30.74
C ALA A 35 -24.08 -12.51 -30.39
N TYR A 36 -25.03 -11.71 -29.97
CA TYR A 36 -24.76 -10.32 -29.59
C TYR A 36 -24.00 -10.27 -28.25
N PHE A 37 -24.41 -11.12 -27.29
CA PHE A 37 -23.65 -11.28 -26.07
C PHE A 37 -22.18 -11.63 -26.33
N GLU A 38 -21.94 -12.67 -27.16
CA GLU A 38 -20.58 -13.11 -27.50
C GLU A 38 -19.76 -11.97 -28.13
N SER A 39 -20.36 -11.24 -29.07
CA SER A 39 -19.71 -10.08 -29.72
C SER A 39 -19.35 -8.98 -28.74
N VAL A 40 -20.22 -8.65 -27.81
CA VAL A 40 -19.98 -7.62 -26.79
C VAL A 40 -18.99 -8.12 -25.75
N ALA A 41 -19.19 -9.32 -25.21
CA ALA A 41 -18.36 -9.90 -24.16
C ALA A 41 -16.92 -10.10 -24.64
N SER A 42 -16.69 -10.48 -25.92
CA SER A 42 -15.34 -10.60 -26.48
C SER A 42 -14.58 -9.29 -26.48
N ARG A 43 -15.24 -8.17 -26.74
CA ARG A 43 -14.63 -6.84 -26.71
C ARG A 43 -14.34 -6.37 -25.27
N LEU A 44 -15.26 -6.64 -24.34
CA LEU A 44 -15.09 -6.31 -22.93
C LEU A 44 -14.02 -7.17 -22.26
N TYR A 45 -13.91 -8.43 -22.67
CA TYR A 45 -12.89 -9.36 -22.23
C TYR A 45 -11.50 -8.83 -22.57
N GLY A 46 -11.28 -8.47 -23.84
CA GLY A 46 -10.01 -7.88 -24.32
C GLY A 46 -8.81 -8.78 -24.06
N ASP A 47 -7.65 -8.14 -23.87
CA ASP A 47 -6.37 -8.80 -23.62
C ASP A 47 -5.96 -8.75 -22.13
N ASP A 48 -6.90 -8.48 -21.21
CA ASP A 48 -6.62 -8.40 -19.79
C ASP A 48 -6.50 -9.82 -19.18
N PRO A 49 -5.30 -10.28 -18.78
CA PRO A 49 -5.08 -11.64 -18.30
C PRO A 49 -5.80 -11.93 -16.98
N ALA A 50 -6.18 -10.90 -16.24
CA ALA A 50 -6.91 -11.07 -15.00
C ALA A 50 -8.44 -11.19 -15.20
N VAL A 51 -8.97 -10.92 -16.40
CA VAL A 51 -10.38 -11.19 -16.71
C VAL A 51 -10.54 -12.65 -17.10
N LYS A 52 -11.13 -13.47 -16.23
CA LYS A 52 -11.32 -14.90 -16.49
C LYS A 52 -12.58 -15.17 -17.29
N THR A 53 -13.71 -14.58 -16.88
CA THR A 53 -14.98 -14.68 -17.62
C THR A 53 -15.80 -13.41 -17.48
N ILE A 54 -16.66 -13.20 -18.47
CA ILE A 54 -17.79 -12.28 -18.41
C ILE A 54 -19.06 -13.13 -18.54
N GLU A 55 -20.02 -12.90 -17.67
CA GLU A 55 -21.19 -13.75 -17.51
C GLU A 55 -22.47 -12.92 -17.38
N LEU A 56 -23.57 -13.44 -17.86
CA LEU A 56 -24.93 -12.95 -17.57
C LEU A 56 -25.71 -14.00 -16.82
N ALA A 57 -26.38 -13.56 -15.77
CA ALA A 57 -27.17 -14.41 -14.90
C ALA A 57 -28.60 -13.86 -14.72
N PRO A 58 -29.49 -14.02 -15.71
CA PRO A 58 -30.91 -13.70 -15.57
C PRO A 58 -31.51 -14.43 -14.38
N ASN A 59 -32.29 -13.73 -13.55
CA ASN A 59 -32.84 -14.26 -12.29
C ASN A 59 -31.81 -14.85 -11.32
N GLY A 60 -30.51 -14.51 -11.50
CA GLY A 60 -29.41 -15.03 -10.70
C GLY A 60 -28.80 -16.35 -11.21
N ILE A 61 -29.29 -16.92 -12.28
CA ILE A 61 -28.82 -18.18 -12.88
C ILE A 61 -27.96 -17.87 -14.10
N ILE A 62 -26.72 -18.33 -14.12
CA ILE A 62 -25.79 -18.09 -15.22
C ILE A 62 -26.30 -18.76 -16.48
N GLN A 63 -26.57 -17.98 -17.52
CA GLN A 63 -27.01 -18.46 -18.83
C GLN A 63 -25.97 -18.24 -19.93
N ASN A 64 -25.22 -17.14 -19.87
CA ASN A 64 -24.21 -16.79 -20.85
C ASN A 64 -22.86 -16.62 -20.17
N VAL A 65 -21.80 -17.13 -20.79
CA VAL A 65 -20.41 -17.00 -20.35
C VAL A 65 -19.50 -16.75 -21.55
N TYR A 66 -18.49 -15.92 -21.36
CA TYR A 66 -17.44 -15.69 -22.34
C TYR A 66 -16.06 -15.67 -21.66
N PRO A 67 -15.03 -16.40 -22.16
CA PRO A 67 -15.06 -17.39 -23.23
C PRO A 67 -15.88 -18.65 -22.87
N PHE A 68 -16.67 -19.15 -23.78
CA PHE A 68 -17.58 -20.26 -23.48
C PHE A 68 -16.86 -21.56 -23.19
N LYS A 69 -15.93 -21.95 -24.07
CA LYS A 69 -15.30 -23.28 -24.06
C LYS A 69 -14.67 -23.67 -22.74
N GLU A 70 -13.95 -22.74 -22.12
CA GLU A 70 -13.24 -22.94 -20.88
C GLU A 70 -14.15 -22.83 -19.65
N ASN A 71 -15.30 -22.14 -19.78
CA ASN A 71 -16.13 -21.73 -18.66
C ASN A 71 -17.57 -22.30 -18.69
N GLN A 72 -17.89 -23.19 -19.63
CA GLN A 72 -19.23 -23.79 -19.76
C GLN A 72 -19.75 -24.45 -18.47
N LYS A 73 -18.85 -24.87 -17.55
CA LYS A 73 -19.25 -25.47 -16.27
C LYS A 73 -19.94 -24.47 -15.31
N ALA A 74 -19.87 -23.19 -15.59
CA ALA A 74 -20.58 -22.17 -14.82
C ALA A 74 -22.04 -22.04 -15.22
N ILE A 75 -22.41 -22.48 -16.44
CA ILE A 75 -23.79 -22.44 -16.92
C ILE A 75 -24.71 -23.21 -15.98
N GLY A 76 -25.86 -22.60 -15.66
CA GLY A 76 -26.89 -23.18 -14.77
C GLY A 76 -26.60 -22.99 -13.29
N MET A 77 -25.47 -22.38 -12.92
CA MET A 77 -25.17 -22.07 -11.53
C MET A 77 -26.07 -20.93 -11.03
N ASP A 78 -26.77 -21.16 -9.94
CA ASP A 78 -27.62 -20.17 -9.28
C ASP A 78 -26.82 -19.40 -8.22
N MET A 79 -26.51 -18.13 -8.52
CA MET A 79 -25.73 -17.25 -7.65
C MET A 79 -26.46 -16.91 -6.35
N LEU A 80 -27.79 -16.98 -6.34
CA LEU A 80 -28.62 -16.71 -5.16
C LEU A 80 -28.85 -17.94 -4.28
N ALA A 81 -28.50 -19.13 -4.76
CA ALA A 81 -28.62 -20.39 -4.02
C ALA A 81 -27.27 -21.02 -3.63
N GLU A 82 -26.22 -20.79 -4.40
CA GLU A 82 -24.88 -21.37 -4.17
C GLU A 82 -24.31 -20.89 -2.83
N HIS A 83 -23.97 -21.85 -1.94
CA HIS A 83 -23.63 -21.59 -0.55
C HIS A 83 -22.58 -20.49 -0.34
N GLU A 84 -21.49 -20.51 -1.09
CA GLU A 84 -20.36 -19.55 -0.92
C GLU A 84 -20.64 -18.20 -1.56
N ARG A 85 -21.55 -18.12 -2.55
CA ARG A 85 -21.77 -16.94 -3.40
C ARG A 85 -23.05 -16.19 -3.06
N LYS A 86 -24.01 -16.88 -2.44
CA LYS A 86 -25.35 -16.37 -2.11
C LYS A 86 -25.30 -15.05 -1.34
N GLU A 87 -24.43 -14.95 -0.34
CA GLU A 87 -24.37 -13.74 0.50
C GLU A 87 -23.99 -12.51 -0.31
N ALA A 88 -22.95 -12.61 -1.15
CA ALA A 88 -22.49 -11.50 -1.97
C ALA A 88 -23.49 -11.14 -3.07
N ALA A 89 -24.08 -12.14 -3.74
CA ALA A 89 -25.08 -11.91 -4.75
C ALA A 89 -26.37 -11.29 -4.17
N THR A 90 -26.84 -11.78 -3.02
CA THR A 90 -27.99 -11.19 -2.32
C THR A 90 -27.72 -9.77 -1.90
N LEU A 91 -26.52 -9.48 -1.37
CA LEU A 91 -26.14 -8.14 -0.98
C LEU A 91 -26.11 -7.18 -2.17
N ALA A 92 -25.56 -7.60 -3.32
CA ALA A 92 -25.58 -6.81 -4.55
C ALA A 92 -27.02 -6.50 -4.98
N LYS A 93 -27.88 -7.52 -5.00
CA LYS A 93 -29.31 -7.40 -5.32
C LYS A 93 -29.99 -6.40 -4.36
N ASP A 94 -29.91 -6.61 -3.04
CA ASP A 94 -30.65 -5.83 -2.05
C ASP A 94 -30.21 -4.38 -1.96
N THR A 95 -28.90 -4.13 -2.11
CA THR A 95 -28.33 -2.77 -2.07
C THR A 95 -28.39 -2.03 -3.41
N ARG A 96 -28.70 -2.75 -4.51
CA ARG A 96 -28.64 -2.25 -5.88
C ARG A 96 -27.26 -1.71 -6.28
N LYS A 97 -26.21 -2.19 -5.62
CA LYS A 97 -24.82 -1.77 -5.85
C LYS A 97 -23.97 -2.98 -6.23
N TYR A 98 -22.97 -2.74 -7.07
CA TYR A 98 -22.02 -3.81 -7.36
C TYR A 98 -21.35 -4.32 -6.08
N THR A 99 -21.01 -5.60 -6.08
CA THR A 99 -20.34 -6.26 -4.96
C THR A 99 -19.18 -7.07 -5.51
N LEU A 100 -17.99 -6.87 -4.97
CA LEU A 100 -16.82 -7.68 -5.25
C LEU A 100 -16.56 -8.60 -4.06
N GLU A 101 -16.50 -9.90 -4.30
CA GLU A 101 -16.30 -10.90 -3.25
C GLU A 101 -15.41 -12.05 -3.74
N GLY A 102 -14.73 -12.70 -2.82
CA GLY A 102 -13.80 -13.79 -3.07
C GLY A 102 -12.46 -13.58 -2.35
N PRO A 103 -11.37 -14.26 -2.76
CA PRO A 103 -11.39 -15.27 -3.83
C PRO A 103 -12.09 -16.56 -3.43
N TYR A 104 -12.77 -17.17 -4.39
CA TYR A 104 -13.41 -18.49 -4.26
C TYR A 104 -12.67 -19.54 -5.11
N ASP A 105 -12.82 -20.81 -4.76
CA ASP A 105 -12.44 -21.89 -5.65
C ASP A 105 -13.47 -21.98 -6.80
N LEU A 106 -12.98 -21.91 -8.03
CA LEU A 106 -13.84 -21.89 -9.23
C LEU A 106 -14.09 -23.30 -9.76
N LYS A 107 -15.31 -23.56 -10.22
CA LYS A 107 -15.66 -24.88 -10.83
C LYS A 107 -14.85 -25.20 -12.09
N GLN A 108 -14.40 -24.17 -12.79
CA GLN A 108 -13.52 -24.28 -13.94
C GLN A 108 -12.03 -24.36 -13.57
N GLY A 109 -11.71 -24.33 -12.28
CA GLY A 109 -10.36 -24.41 -11.73
C GLY A 109 -9.74 -23.05 -11.44
N GLY A 110 -8.77 -23.05 -10.49
CA GLY A 110 -8.13 -21.86 -9.97
C GLY A 110 -8.99 -21.10 -8.97
N LYS A 111 -8.46 -19.96 -8.51
CA LYS A 111 -9.18 -19.04 -7.62
C LYS A 111 -9.64 -17.80 -8.37
N GLY A 112 -10.81 -17.29 -8.02
CA GLY A 112 -11.32 -16.07 -8.62
C GLY A 112 -12.15 -15.23 -7.69
N ALA A 113 -12.09 -13.92 -7.88
CA ALA A 113 -13.02 -13.00 -7.27
C ALA A 113 -14.14 -12.66 -8.26
N LEU A 114 -15.36 -12.54 -7.76
CA LEU A 114 -16.54 -12.27 -8.57
C LEU A 114 -17.04 -10.86 -8.29
N LEU A 115 -17.16 -10.08 -9.37
CA LEU A 115 -17.77 -8.77 -9.36
C LEU A 115 -19.21 -8.92 -9.89
N TYR A 116 -20.17 -8.73 -9.01
CA TYR A 116 -21.61 -8.78 -9.32
C TYR A 116 -22.13 -7.36 -9.52
N ASP A 117 -22.70 -7.05 -10.69
CA ASP A 117 -23.46 -5.81 -10.89
C ASP A 117 -24.94 -6.16 -11.12
N PRO A 118 -25.83 -5.83 -10.18
CA PRO A 118 -27.23 -6.18 -10.29
C PRO A 118 -27.94 -5.30 -11.32
N ILE A 119 -28.75 -5.93 -12.17
CA ILE A 119 -29.49 -5.34 -13.27
C ILE A 119 -30.97 -5.24 -12.89
N TYR A 120 -31.57 -4.09 -13.13
CA TYR A 120 -32.99 -3.86 -12.89
C TYR A 120 -33.66 -3.30 -14.15
N VAL A 121 -34.73 -3.94 -14.56
CA VAL A 121 -35.56 -3.48 -15.70
C VAL A 121 -36.94 -3.11 -15.17
N ASN A 122 -37.41 -1.92 -15.47
CA ASN A 122 -38.68 -1.37 -14.95
C ASN A 122 -38.80 -1.44 -13.40
N GLY A 123 -37.66 -1.38 -12.70
CA GLY A 123 -37.63 -1.44 -11.24
C GLY A 123 -37.57 -2.86 -10.64
N GLU A 124 -37.76 -3.89 -11.45
CA GLU A 124 -37.69 -5.30 -11.05
C GLU A 124 -36.30 -5.88 -11.29
N PHE A 125 -35.90 -6.79 -10.42
CA PHE A 125 -34.61 -7.47 -10.55
C PHE A 125 -34.60 -8.39 -11.78
N TRP A 126 -33.78 -8.04 -12.76
CA TRP A 126 -33.59 -8.85 -13.96
C TRP A 126 -32.56 -9.95 -13.75
N GLY A 127 -31.46 -9.67 -13.02
CA GLY A 127 -30.36 -10.59 -12.83
C GLY A 127 -29.04 -9.86 -12.55
N PHE A 128 -27.94 -10.48 -12.95
CA PHE A 128 -26.60 -9.93 -12.77
C PHE A 128 -25.80 -9.91 -14.07
N SER A 129 -25.00 -8.87 -14.26
CA SER A 129 -23.78 -8.92 -15.04
C SER A 129 -22.62 -9.28 -14.10
N ILE A 130 -21.83 -10.28 -14.45
CA ILE A 130 -20.76 -10.80 -13.58
C ILE A 130 -19.43 -10.77 -14.34
N LEU A 131 -18.38 -10.35 -13.68
CA LEU A 131 -17.01 -10.51 -14.15
C LEU A 131 -16.27 -11.37 -13.13
N VAL A 132 -15.68 -12.46 -13.59
CA VAL A 132 -14.81 -13.28 -12.78
C VAL A 132 -13.38 -12.86 -13.02
N ILE A 133 -12.71 -12.48 -11.93
CA ILE A 133 -11.33 -12.05 -11.91
C ILE A 133 -10.47 -13.26 -11.55
N ASP A 134 -9.53 -13.66 -12.41
CA ASP A 134 -8.50 -14.63 -12.06
C ASP A 134 -7.62 -14.01 -10.96
N TRP A 135 -7.59 -14.68 -9.80
CA TRP A 135 -6.99 -14.08 -8.61
C TRP A 135 -5.47 -13.95 -8.74
N ASP A 136 -4.81 -14.97 -9.25
CA ASP A 136 -3.35 -14.98 -9.36
C ASP A 136 -2.87 -14.00 -10.43
N ALA A 137 -3.58 -13.94 -11.56
CA ALA A 137 -3.30 -12.95 -12.60
C ALA A 137 -3.55 -11.53 -12.10
N PHE A 138 -4.62 -11.29 -11.34
CA PHE A 138 -4.89 -9.99 -10.72
C PHE A 138 -3.78 -9.53 -9.79
N LEU A 139 -3.30 -10.43 -8.91
CA LEU A 139 -2.18 -10.11 -8.01
C LEU A 139 -0.90 -9.76 -8.77
N THR A 140 -0.66 -10.42 -9.90
CA THR A 140 0.47 -10.11 -10.80
C THR A 140 0.29 -8.75 -11.47
N GLU A 141 -0.89 -8.46 -12.01
CA GLU A 141 -1.20 -7.19 -12.69
C GLU A 141 -1.15 -5.96 -11.77
N ILE A 142 -1.43 -6.13 -10.50
CA ILE A 142 -1.27 -5.06 -9.51
C ILE A 142 0.17 -4.97 -8.94
N HIS A 143 1.11 -5.74 -9.53
CA HIS A 143 2.54 -5.69 -9.20
C HIS A 143 2.90 -5.96 -7.75
N LEU A 144 2.18 -6.88 -7.07
CA LEU A 144 2.52 -7.27 -5.70
C LEU A 144 3.86 -8.00 -5.60
N ASP A 145 4.27 -8.70 -6.65
CA ASP A 145 5.58 -9.33 -6.74
C ASP A 145 6.74 -8.32 -6.74
N GLU A 146 6.50 -7.11 -7.25
CA GLU A 146 7.48 -6.01 -7.17
C GLU A 146 7.68 -5.52 -5.74
N LEU A 147 6.65 -5.56 -4.89
CA LEU A 147 6.80 -5.27 -3.46
C LEU A 147 7.74 -6.26 -2.78
N GLU A 148 7.56 -7.55 -3.06
CA GLU A 148 8.43 -8.58 -2.48
C GLU A 148 9.88 -8.45 -2.96
N LYS A 149 10.09 -8.17 -4.25
CA LYS A 149 11.41 -7.88 -4.84
C LYS A 149 12.04 -6.62 -4.21
N ALA A 150 11.23 -5.63 -3.88
CA ALA A 150 11.66 -4.42 -3.18
C ALA A 150 11.81 -4.60 -1.66
N SER A 151 11.81 -5.85 -1.17
CA SER A 151 11.95 -6.20 0.25
C SER A 151 10.83 -5.66 1.14
N TYR A 152 9.60 -5.69 0.65
CA TYR A 152 8.40 -5.43 1.44
C TYR A 152 7.59 -6.70 1.65
N ASP A 153 7.00 -6.85 2.82
CA ASP A 153 5.92 -7.78 3.08
C ASP A 153 4.57 -7.08 2.98
N PHE A 154 3.54 -7.85 2.61
CA PHE A 154 2.19 -7.33 2.51
C PHE A 154 1.14 -8.31 3.07
N VAL A 155 0.01 -7.75 3.50
CA VAL A 155 -1.23 -8.49 3.79
C VAL A 155 -2.38 -7.77 3.13
N ILE A 156 -3.21 -8.52 2.39
CA ILE A 156 -4.52 -8.07 1.92
C ILE A 156 -5.58 -8.75 2.76
N TRP A 157 -6.46 -7.97 3.35
CA TRP A 157 -7.49 -8.50 4.21
C TRP A 157 -8.79 -7.68 4.12
N LYS A 158 -9.88 -8.30 4.49
CA LYS A 158 -11.19 -7.66 4.64
C LYS A 158 -11.76 -7.96 6.03
N LYS A 159 -12.79 -7.23 6.42
CA LYS A 159 -13.58 -7.59 7.59
C LYS A 159 -14.73 -8.49 7.18
N ASP A 160 -14.94 -9.55 7.93
CA ASP A 160 -16.20 -10.28 7.87
C ASP A 160 -17.37 -9.34 8.16
N ARG A 161 -18.48 -9.51 7.45
CA ARG A 161 -19.62 -8.59 7.59
C ARG A 161 -20.40 -8.83 8.86
N VAL A 162 -20.47 -10.08 9.32
CA VAL A 162 -21.23 -10.51 10.49
C VAL A 162 -20.36 -10.48 11.73
N THR A 163 -19.26 -11.25 11.73
CA THR A 163 -18.37 -11.41 12.89
C THR A 163 -17.45 -10.22 13.12
N LYS A 164 -17.25 -9.38 12.08
CA LYS A 164 -16.28 -8.26 12.06
C LYS A 164 -14.83 -8.68 12.18
N GLU A 165 -14.56 -9.97 12.13
CA GLU A 165 -13.21 -10.52 12.19
C GLU A 165 -12.40 -10.21 10.93
N LYS A 166 -11.08 -10.23 11.07
CA LYS A 166 -10.13 -10.02 9.97
C LYS A 166 -10.03 -11.31 9.15
N ILE A 167 -10.50 -11.28 7.91
CA ILE A 167 -10.31 -12.36 6.93
C ILE A 167 -9.12 -12.01 6.04
N ILE A 168 -8.08 -12.82 6.09
CA ILE A 168 -6.90 -12.66 5.24
C ILE A 168 -7.23 -13.19 3.84
N ILE A 169 -7.06 -12.34 2.84
CA ILE A 169 -7.29 -12.65 1.43
C ILE A 169 -5.99 -13.16 0.79
N SER A 170 -4.89 -12.46 1.05
CA SER A 170 -3.55 -12.82 0.57
C SER A 170 -2.48 -12.24 1.49
N LYS A 171 -1.32 -12.90 1.58
CA LYS A 171 -0.17 -12.43 2.35
C LYS A 171 1.13 -12.94 1.73
N SER A 172 2.19 -12.15 1.82
CA SER A 172 3.53 -12.53 1.34
C SER A 172 4.29 -13.40 2.35
N SER A 173 3.99 -13.28 3.66
CA SER A 173 4.71 -13.94 4.75
C SER A 173 3.77 -14.34 5.88
N GLU A 174 4.14 -15.38 6.66
CA GLU A 174 3.41 -15.78 7.87
C GLU A 174 3.60 -14.79 9.01
N ASN A 175 4.80 -14.19 9.10
CA ASN A 175 5.18 -13.31 10.19
C ASN A 175 5.30 -11.86 9.69
N ILE A 176 4.18 -11.15 9.64
CA ILE A 176 4.17 -9.74 9.30
C ILE A 176 4.17 -8.92 10.58
N GLY A 177 5.14 -8.00 10.69
CA GLY A 177 5.25 -7.11 11.85
C GLY A 177 4.01 -6.23 12.05
N SER A 178 3.87 -5.65 13.22
CA SER A 178 2.70 -4.84 13.60
C SER A 178 2.75 -3.39 13.10
N ASP A 179 3.94 -2.88 12.75
CA ASP A 179 4.13 -1.49 12.29
C ASP A 179 3.93 -1.41 10.77
N THR A 180 2.68 -1.62 10.33
CA THR A 180 2.31 -1.66 8.92
C THR A 180 1.75 -0.32 8.45
N LEU A 181 1.99 0.01 7.19
CA LEU A 181 1.27 1.07 6.50
C LEU A 181 -0.05 0.50 5.98
N LEU A 182 -1.16 0.97 6.54
CA LEU A 182 -2.51 0.57 6.11
C LEU A 182 -3.01 1.50 5.01
N VAL A 183 -3.50 0.90 3.92
CA VAL A 183 -4.28 1.60 2.89
C VAL A 183 -5.58 0.86 2.63
N LYS A 184 -6.66 1.62 2.53
CA LYS A 184 -8.01 1.10 2.34
C LYS A 184 -8.44 1.32 0.90
N CYS A 185 -8.88 0.25 0.25
CA CYS A 185 -9.58 0.29 -1.02
C CYS A 185 -11.08 0.17 -0.73
N ALA A 186 -11.79 1.27 -0.89
CA ALA A 186 -13.23 1.32 -0.61
C ALA A 186 -14.01 0.70 -1.78
N LEU A 187 -14.79 -0.33 -1.48
CA LEU A 187 -15.77 -0.92 -2.39
C LEU A 187 -17.17 -0.67 -1.83
N PRO A 188 -18.21 -0.53 -2.63
CA PRO A 188 -19.55 -0.15 -2.14
C PRO A 188 -20.11 -1.05 -1.04
N ASN A 189 -19.87 -2.34 -1.13
CA ASN A 189 -20.37 -3.33 -0.17
C ASN A 189 -19.26 -4.02 0.62
N ASN A 190 -17.97 -3.61 0.42
CA ASN A 190 -16.84 -4.17 1.14
C ASN A 190 -15.66 -3.19 1.14
N ASN A 191 -14.72 -3.37 2.05
CA ASN A 191 -13.45 -2.64 2.05
C ASN A 191 -12.30 -3.64 2.08
N TRP A 192 -11.45 -3.58 1.07
CA TRP A 192 -10.17 -4.27 1.13
C TRP A 192 -9.13 -3.39 1.81
N ASN A 193 -8.36 -4.00 2.68
CA ASN A 193 -7.31 -3.34 3.42
C ASN A 193 -5.98 -3.94 3.00
N PHE A 194 -5.08 -3.08 2.56
CA PHE A 194 -3.72 -3.45 2.19
C PHE A 194 -2.78 -2.95 3.29
N GLU A 195 -2.09 -3.86 3.93
CA GLU A 195 -1.02 -3.55 4.88
C GLU A 195 0.31 -3.90 4.23
N ILE A 196 1.28 -2.99 4.29
CA ILE A 196 2.63 -3.21 3.81
C ILE A 196 3.65 -2.80 4.86
N ILE A 197 4.76 -3.54 4.94
CA ILE A 197 5.87 -3.26 5.83
C ILE A 197 7.19 -3.62 5.14
N PRO A 198 8.25 -2.80 5.26
CA PRO A 198 9.58 -3.22 4.83
C PRO A 198 10.05 -4.42 5.65
N LYS A 199 10.65 -5.44 5.04
CA LYS A 199 11.20 -6.63 5.73
C LYS A 199 12.21 -6.28 6.82
N ASN A 200 12.95 -5.19 6.63
CA ASN A 200 13.92 -4.66 7.60
C ASN A 200 13.36 -3.58 8.53
N GLY A 201 12.02 -3.38 8.54
CA GLY A 201 11.38 -2.27 9.24
C GLY A 201 11.54 -0.93 8.55
N TRP A 202 10.82 0.10 9.05
CA TRP A 202 10.82 1.46 8.48
C TRP A 202 12.11 2.22 8.72
N ILE A 203 12.86 1.84 9.77
CA ILE A 203 14.10 2.47 10.18
C ILE A 203 15.23 1.48 9.96
N ASN A 204 16.17 1.82 9.10
CA ASN A 204 17.39 1.05 8.93
C ASN A 204 18.26 1.21 10.20
N LYS A 205 18.32 0.15 11.01
CA LYS A 205 19.07 0.15 12.27
C LYS A 205 20.54 0.51 12.08
N TYR A 206 21.15 0.14 10.95
CA TYR A 206 22.52 0.47 10.64
C TYR A 206 22.72 1.95 10.34
N GLU A 207 21.82 2.57 9.59
CA GLU A 207 21.85 4.00 9.34
C GLU A 207 21.64 4.79 10.63
N MET A 208 20.68 4.40 11.46
CA MET A 208 20.45 5.03 12.75
C MET A 208 21.67 4.90 13.67
N MET A 209 22.29 3.71 13.70
CA MET A 209 23.49 3.48 14.51
C MET A 209 24.68 4.33 14.01
N SER A 210 24.86 4.47 12.69
CA SER A 210 25.89 5.32 12.12
C SER A 210 25.71 6.80 12.45
N LEU A 211 24.47 7.30 12.47
CA LEU A 211 24.14 8.67 12.87
C LEU A 211 24.43 8.91 14.35
N VAL A 212 24.11 7.95 15.23
CA VAL A 212 24.41 8.02 16.66
C VAL A 212 25.92 8.06 16.89
N VAL A 213 26.70 7.18 16.23
CA VAL A 213 28.15 7.17 16.32
C VAL A 213 28.76 8.49 15.82
N ALA A 214 28.28 9.00 14.69
CA ALA A 214 28.72 10.28 14.16
C ALA A 214 28.43 11.44 15.12
N SER A 215 27.26 11.46 15.74
CA SER A 215 26.89 12.45 16.76
C SER A 215 27.85 12.42 17.95
N ILE A 216 28.14 11.25 18.52
CA ILE A 216 29.09 11.07 19.63
C ILE A 216 30.48 11.55 19.23
N MET A 217 30.94 11.25 18.01
CA MET A 217 32.23 11.72 17.52
C MET A 217 32.31 13.27 17.45
N ILE A 218 31.24 13.90 16.94
CA ILE A 218 31.16 15.36 16.84
C ILE A 218 31.20 15.98 18.25
N ASP A 219 30.43 15.45 19.20
CA ASP A 219 30.42 15.93 20.58
C ASP A 219 31.77 15.79 21.22
N PHE A 220 32.49 14.70 20.99
CA PHE A 220 33.86 14.51 21.47
C PHE A 220 34.84 15.55 20.88
N LEU A 221 34.78 15.79 19.56
CA LEU A 221 35.64 16.76 18.89
C LEU A 221 35.39 18.19 19.40
N VAL A 222 34.13 18.57 19.55
CA VAL A 222 33.73 19.87 20.05
C VAL A 222 34.25 20.06 21.49
N THR A 223 34.05 19.06 22.35
CA THR A 223 34.54 19.09 23.75
C THR A 223 36.05 19.18 23.82
N ALA A 224 36.76 18.42 22.98
CA ALA A 224 38.23 18.49 22.92
C ALA A 224 38.73 19.86 22.42
N ALA A 225 38.04 20.44 21.43
CA ALA A 225 38.38 21.79 20.95
C ALA A 225 38.20 22.87 22.04
N ILE A 226 37.08 22.80 22.77
CA ILE A 226 36.82 23.72 23.90
C ILE A 226 37.91 23.58 24.97
N ALA A 227 38.24 22.34 25.36
CA ALA A 227 39.28 22.06 26.33
C ALA A 227 40.67 22.63 25.88
N GLN A 228 41.00 22.48 24.59
CA GLN A 228 42.24 23.06 24.04
C GLN A 228 42.21 24.59 24.08
N LEU A 229 41.08 25.21 23.77
CA LEU A 229 40.98 26.69 23.88
C LEU A 229 41.14 27.16 25.31
N GLU A 230 40.56 26.49 26.31
CA GLU A 230 40.73 26.81 27.71
C GLU A 230 42.18 26.67 28.16
N ILE A 231 42.88 25.61 27.74
CA ILE A 231 44.31 25.41 28.07
C ILE A 231 45.17 26.54 27.46
N ARG A 232 44.90 26.92 26.21
CA ARG A 232 45.60 28.04 25.56
C ARG A 232 45.33 29.34 26.29
N HIS A 233 44.09 29.64 26.60
CA HIS A 233 43.73 30.86 27.32
C HIS A 233 44.41 30.97 28.69
N LYS A 234 44.48 29.86 29.44
CA LYS A 234 45.23 29.83 30.71
C LYS A 234 46.71 30.14 30.53
N LYS A 235 47.36 29.50 29.50
CA LYS A 235 48.76 29.79 29.21
C LYS A 235 49.01 31.23 28.79
N ASP A 236 48.13 31.80 27.97
CA ASP A 236 48.26 33.20 27.54
C ASP A 236 48.12 34.16 28.73
N LEU A 237 47.25 33.90 29.71
CA LEU A 237 47.14 34.65 30.94
C LEU A 237 48.40 34.51 31.81
N GLU A 238 48.96 33.29 31.93
CA GLU A 238 50.21 33.07 32.67
C GLU A 238 51.40 33.87 32.05
N TYR A 239 51.52 33.82 30.71
CA TYR A 239 52.52 34.59 29.98
C TYR A 239 52.34 36.10 30.17
N ALA A 240 51.10 36.60 30.07
CA ALA A 240 50.80 38.00 30.26
C ALA A 240 51.23 38.51 31.72
N THR A 241 50.87 37.74 32.76
CA THR A 241 51.20 37.99 34.10
C THR A 241 52.73 37.96 34.35
N GLN A 242 53.45 37.03 33.70
CA GLN A 242 54.87 36.88 33.77
C GLN A 242 55.62 38.11 33.16
N ILE A 243 55.17 38.52 31.96
CA ILE A 243 55.69 39.73 31.29
C ILE A 243 55.45 40.98 32.13
N GLU A 244 54.28 41.13 32.74
CA GLU A 244 53.99 42.27 33.62
C GLU A 244 54.90 42.30 34.86
N MET A 245 55.14 41.17 35.49
CA MET A 245 56.07 41.07 36.60
C MET A 245 57.52 41.40 36.23
N GLU A 246 57.98 40.91 35.05
CA GLU A 246 59.31 41.21 34.51
C GLU A 246 59.48 42.72 34.20
N ALA A 247 58.46 43.29 33.55
CA ALA A 247 58.45 44.73 33.27
C ALA A 247 58.51 45.60 34.55
N LYS A 248 57.74 45.18 35.57
CA LYS A 248 57.79 45.87 36.90
C LYS A 248 59.15 45.76 37.57
N LYS A 249 59.79 44.60 37.56
CA LYS A 249 61.15 44.41 38.09
C LYS A 249 62.18 45.27 37.36
N ALA A 250 62.10 45.32 36.03
CA ALA A 250 62.96 46.15 35.18
C ALA A 250 62.78 47.64 35.47
N GLN A 251 61.55 48.08 35.71
CA GLN A 251 61.20 49.46 36.05
C GLN A 251 61.72 49.85 37.43
N GLU A 252 61.57 48.93 38.41
CA GLU A 252 62.11 49.12 39.74
C GLU A 252 63.67 49.20 39.76
N ALA A 253 64.32 48.28 38.97
CA ALA A 253 65.78 48.31 38.83
C ALA A 253 66.28 49.59 38.13
N SER A 254 65.58 50.06 37.10
CA SER A 254 65.91 51.34 36.44
C SER A 254 65.74 52.55 37.35
N ALA A 255 64.64 52.56 38.12
CA ALA A 255 64.39 53.61 39.13
C ALA A 255 65.46 53.62 40.23
N ALA A 256 65.92 52.44 40.70
CA ALA A 256 67.01 52.32 41.70
C ALA A 256 68.33 52.81 41.11
N LYS A 257 68.63 52.47 39.87
CA LYS A 257 69.85 52.95 39.18
C LYS A 257 69.85 54.49 39.00
N SER A 258 68.72 55.05 38.64
CA SER A 258 68.58 56.52 38.53
C SER A 258 68.76 57.21 39.86
N ARG A 259 68.21 56.70 40.97
CA ARG A 259 68.39 57.22 42.32
C ARG A 259 69.88 57.18 42.81
N PHE A 260 70.60 56.14 42.35
CA PHE A 260 72.01 56.01 42.69
C PHE A 260 72.86 57.07 41.94
N LEU A 261 72.57 57.28 40.67
CA LEU A 261 73.25 58.26 39.84
C LEU A 261 73.01 59.76 40.29
N PHE A 262 71.90 60.05 40.93
CA PHE A 262 71.60 61.39 41.45
C PHE A 262 72.15 61.62 42.85
N ARG A 263 72.82 60.66 43.53
CA ARG A 263 73.42 60.77 44.87
C ARG A 263 74.93 60.83 44.86
N SER A 264 75.58 60.75 43.68
CA SER A 264 77.00 60.93 43.44
C SER A 264 77.23 62.33 42.87
#